data_9bf8434b3f6227c10838690299e32c49
#
_entry.id   9bf8434b3f6227c10838690299e32c49
#
_cell.length_a   1.000
_cell.length_b   1.000
_cell.length_c   1.000
_cell.angle_alpha   90.00
_cell.angle_beta   90.00
_cell.angle_gamma   90.00
#
_symmetry.space_group_name_H-M   'P 1'
#
loop_
_entity.id
_entity.type
_entity.pdbx_description
1 polymer ?
#
loop_
_entity_poly.entity_id
_entity_poly.type
_entity_poly.pdbx_seq_one_letter_code
_entity_poly.pdbx_strand_id
1 'polypeptide(L)'
;MAFARKSFGNLPDRPGSALMLSIIVPTFRREVYLPPLIAAVASQLADLPEVAEMVLVDNSPDASARTVPLPDFVRYVHEPRAGVAHARNRGVAEARGTHVIFLDDDELPAPGWLAAFATAARQGARAAFGAVEPQFETPPPPALLAPLDRIFSRRLPARAGAEVQSLRAYLGSGNSMFARATLALVDPPFDTSFNAGGEDVWLFRQLDDRHKVPMIWCPEALVHEIVPPRRVTLPFLRQRRFSDGQLRCLVESDAGGLRAAGRVALWMAVGAAQLVLFGLAAAITRPVSEPRSVRYQLAAVGGAGKLLWWRRKARRKE
;
A
#
# COMPACT_ATOMS: atom_id res chain seq x y z
N MET A 1 -12.24 -22.87 -20.75
CA MET A 1 -10.84 -23.18 -21.11
C MET A 1 -10.03 -23.14 -19.81
N ALA A 2 -9.47 -24.29 -19.44
CA ALA A 2 -8.73 -24.45 -18.19
C ALA A 2 -7.39 -23.71 -18.28
N PHE A 3 -7.18 -22.70 -17.44
CA PHE A 3 -5.88 -22.07 -17.27
C PHE A 3 -4.92 -23.08 -16.62
N ALA A 4 -3.88 -23.45 -17.37
CA ALA A 4 -2.80 -24.27 -16.87
C ALA A 4 -2.20 -23.64 -15.60
N ARG A 5 -2.29 -24.37 -14.47
CA ARG A 5 -1.51 -24.09 -13.26
C ARG A 5 -0.02 -24.12 -13.62
N LYS A 6 0.59 -22.98 -13.87
CA LYS A 6 2.03 -22.85 -13.71
C LYS A 6 2.29 -22.91 -12.22
N SER A 7 2.64 -24.11 -11.74
CA SER A 7 3.21 -24.30 -10.41
C SER A 7 4.38 -23.32 -10.27
N PHE A 8 4.36 -22.51 -9.21
CA PHE A 8 5.53 -21.76 -8.76
C PHE A 8 6.62 -22.83 -8.49
N GLY A 9 7.55 -22.96 -9.45
CA GLY A 9 8.61 -23.95 -9.37
C GLY A 9 9.32 -23.84 -8.01
N ASN A 10 9.68 -24.99 -7.43
CA ASN A 10 10.42 -25.13 -6.19
C ASN A 10 11.52 -24.09 -6.13
N LEU A 11 11.30 -23.03 -5.33
CA LEU A 11 12.32 -22.04 -5.00
C LEU A 11 13.24 -22.69 -3.98
N PRO A 12 14.53 -22.79 -4.25
CA PRO A 12 15.46 -23.28 -3.27
C PRO A 12 15.62 -22.22 -2.17
N ASP A 13 15.04 -22.44 -0.99
CA ASP A 13 15.59 -21.95 0.27
C ASP A 13 16.94 -22.66 0.50
N ARG A 14 17.92 -22.34 -0.34
CA ARG A 14 19.29 -22.75 -0.08
C ARG A 14 19.94 -21.66 0.76
N PRO A 15 20.36 -21.98 2.00
CA PRO A 15 21.28 -21.12 2.74
C PRO A 15 22.52 -20.93 1.87
N GLY A 16 22.74 -19.70 1.38
CA GLY A 16 23.87 -19.37 0.50
C GLY A 16 23.52 -18.84 -0.89
N SER A 17 22.24 -18.70 -1.29
CA SER A 17 21.91 -17.95 -2.50
C SER A 17 22.18 -16.46 -2.27
N ALA A 18 22.94 -15.84 -3.20
CA ALA A 18 23.18 -14.40 -3.15
C ALA A 18 21.84 -13.63 -3.05
N LEU A 19 21.78 -12.63 -2.19
CA LEU A 19 20.62 -11.75 -2.11
C LEU A 19 20.39 -11.10 -3.48
N MET A 20 19.17 -11.19 -3.98
CA MET A 20 18.74 -10.51 -5.19
C MET A 20 17.42 -9.82 -4.91
N LEU A 21 17.33 -8.53 -5.22
CA LEU A 21 16.17 -7.69 -4.98
C LEU A 21 15.42 -7.44 -6.30
N SER A 22 14.10 -7.58 -6.31
CA SER A 22 13.23 -7.15 -7.42
C SER A 22 12.35 -6.01 -6.94
N ILE A 23 12.49 -4.82 -7.53
CA ILE A 23 11.66 -3.66 -7.24
C ILE A 23 10.46 -3.69 -8.19
N ILE A 24 9.24 -3.84 -7.68
CA ILE A 24 8.01 -3.85 -8.46
C ILE A 24 7.36 -2.48 -8.39
N VAL A 25 7.19 -1.85 -9.55
CA VAL A 25 6.52 -0.56 -9.69
C VAL A 25 5.27 -0.73 -10.54
N PRO A 26 4.08 -0.84 -9.94
CA PRO A 26 2.82 -0.77 -10.69
C PRO A 26 2.56 0.68 -11.10
N THR A 27 2.15 0.89 -12.36
CA THR A 27 1.77 2.22 -12.85
C THR A 27 0.49 2.16 -13.66
N PHE A 28 -0.27 3.26 -13.65
CA PHE A 28 -1.51 3.41 -14.40
C PHE A 28 -1.68 4.86 -14.87
N ARG A 29 -1.31 5.14 -16.15
CA ARG A 29 -1.42 6.49 -16.76
C ARG A 29 -0.75 7.59 -15.95
N ARG A 30 0.50 7.32 -15.48
CA ARG A 30 1.30 8.22 -14.65
C ARG A 30 2.76 8.30 -15.12
N GLU A 31 2.94 8.28 -16.43
CA GLU A 31 4.25 8.26 -17.09
C GLU A 31 5.16 9.40 -16.63
N VAL A 32 4.57 10.54 -16.27
CA VAL A 32 5.29 11.74 -15.82
C VAL A 32 6.11 11.51 -14.53
N TYR A 33 5.71 10.57 -13.68
CA TYR A 33 6.43 10.27 -12.44
C TYR A 33 7.54 9.23 -12.62
N LEU A 34 7.53 8.47 -13.73
CA LEU A 34 8.47 7.37 -13.93
C LEU A 34 9.93 7.82 -14.12
N PRO A 35 10.26 8.87 -14.92
CA PRO A 35 11.65 9.26 -15.11
C PRO A 35 12.35 9.65 -13.79
N PRO A 36 11.80 10.52 -12.92
CA PRO A 36 12.45 10.86 -11.65
C PRO A 36 12.54 9.66 -10.69
N LEU A 37 11.53 8.77 -10.66
CA LEU A 37 11.56 7.55 -9.85
C LEU A 37 12.68 6.60 -10.33
N ILE A 38 12.77 6.34 -11.62
CA ILE A 38 13.81 5.49 -12.22
C ILE A 38 15.20 6.05 -11.94
N ALA A 39 15.40 7.37 -12.07
CA ALA A 39 16.66 8.02 -11.77
C ALA A 39 17.04 7.89 -10.27
N ALA A 40 16.07 8.04 -9.36
CA ALA A 40 16.29 7.89 -7.92
C ALA A 40 16.66 6.46 -7.53
N VAL A 41 16.11 5.45 -8.21
CA VAL A 41 16.52 4.04 -8.02
C VAL A 41 17.89 3.80 -8.63
N ALA A 42 18.13 4.25 -9.86
CA ALA A 42 19.41 4.08 -10.57
C ALA A 42 20.60 4.60 -9.76
N SER A 43 20.45 5.76 -9.11
CA SER A 43 21.51 6.36 -8.29
C SER A 43 21.93 5.50 -7.09
N GLN A 44 21.09 4.54 -6.66
CA GLN A 44 21.36 3.68 -5.52
C GLN A 44 21.86 2.28 -5.90
N LEU A 45 21.77 1.90 -7.19
CA LEU A 45 22.20 0.59 -7.65
C LEU A 45 23.72 0.44 -7.67
N ALA A 46 24.44 1.54 -7.95
CA ALA A 46 25.91 1.52 -8.06
C ALA A 46 26.60 1.14 -6.74
N ASP A 47 25.98 1.42 -5.62
CA ASP A 47 26.57 1.21 -4.27
C ASP A 47 26.12 -0.11 -3.63
N LEU A 48 25.35 -0.95 -4.36
CA LEU A 48 24.84 -2.21 -3.83
C LEU A 48 25.62 -3.40 -4.39
N PRO A 49 26.13 -4.27 -3.51
CA PRO A 49 26.76 -5.52 -3.94
C PRO A 49 25.74 -6.56 -4.43
N GLU A 50 24.46 -6.37 -4.15
CA GLU A 50 23.36 -7.24 -4.57
C GLU A 50 22.87 -6.85 -5.96
N VAL A 51 22.51 -7.87 -6.76
CA VAL A 51 21.84 -7.66 -8.03
C VAL A 51 20.42 -7.18 -7.76
N ALA A 52 20.04 -6.04 -8.35
CA ALA A 52 18.68 -5.55 -8.30
C ALA A 52 18.12 -5.36 -9.72
N GLU A 53 16.85 -5.69 -9.90
CA GLU A 53 16.06 -5.39 -11.10
C GLU A 53 14.86 -4.54 -10.72
N MET A 54 14.37 -3.74 -11.65
CA MET A 54 13.06 -3.10 -11.54
C MET A 54 12.11 -3.76 -12.54
N VAL A 55 10.92 -4.14 -12.06
CA VAL A 55 9.81 -4.63 -12.88
C VAL A 55 8.74 -3.54 -12.93
N LEU A 56 8.71 -2.79 -14.01
CA LEU A 56 7.69 -1.77 -14.26
C LEU A 56 6.46 -2.45 -14.84
N VAL A 57 5.37 -2.48 -14.06
CA VAL A 57 4.12 -3.11 -14.47
C VAL A 57 3.12 -2.06 -14.90
N ASP A 58 2.96 -1.90 -16.20
CA ASP A 58 1.95 -1.00 -16.78
C ASP A 58 0.57 -1.66 -16.74
N ASN A 59 -0.31 -1.11 -15.93
CA ASN A 59 -1.66 -1.63 -15.73
C ASN A 59 -2.71 -0.83 -16.54
N SER A 60 -2.27 0.04 -17.44
CA SER A 60 -3.17 0.73 -18.36
C SER A 60 -3.63 -0.20 -19.48
N PRO A 61 -4.87 -0.12 -19.94
CA PRO A 61 -5.38 -0.97 -21.04
C PRO A 61 -4.62 -0.77 -22.35
N ASP A 62 -4.11 0.44 -22.56
CA ASP A 62 -3.45 0.91 -23.78
C ASP A 62 -1.92 0.89 -23.69
N ALA A 63 -1.36 0.29 -22.65
CA ALA A 63 0.09 0.22 -22.43
C ALA A 63 0.79 1.59 -22.49
N SER A 64 0.22 2.59 -21.81
CA SER A 64 0.62 4.00 -21.92
C SER A 64 2.07 4.26 -21.51
N ALA A 65 2.63 3.48 -20.58
CA ALA A 65 4.01 3.61 -20.13
C ALA A 65 5.04 2.96 -21.09
N ARG A 66 4.62 2.30 -22.17
CA ARG A 66 5.53 1.66 -23.13
C ARG A 66 6.49 2.62 -23.83
N THR A 67 6.08 3.89 -23.95
CA THR A 67 6.87 4.93 -24.62
C THR A 67 7.92 5.58 -23.73
N VAL A 68 7.93 5.28 -22.44
CA VAL A 68 8.92 5.81 -21.50
C VAL A 68 10.27 5.15 -21.77
N PRO A 69 11.37 5.92 -21.99
CA PRO A 69 12.70 5.36 -22.11
C PRO A 69 13.11 4.63 -20.83
N LEU A 70 13.51 3.38 -20.94
CA LEU A 70 13.86 2.53 -19.81
C LEU A 70 15.33 2.09 -19.91
N PRO A 71 16.12 2.23 -18.82
CA PRO A 71 17.46 1.66 -18.75
C PRO A 71 17.43 0.13 -18.59
N ASP A 72 18.56 -0.54 -18.84
CA ASP A 72 18.67 -2.01 -18.88
C ASP A 72 18.23 -2.73 -17.60
N PHE A 73 18.35 -2.08 -16.44
CA PHE A 73 17.88 -2.66 -15.18
C PHE A 73 16.36 -2.64 -15.00
N VAL A 74 15.61 -1.95 -15.87
CA VAL A 74 14.15 -1.86 -15.84
C VAL A 74 13.54 -2.78 -16.89
N ARG A 75 12.77 -3.75 -16.43
CA ARG A 75 12.00 -4.63 -17.30
C ARG A 75 10.54 -4.20 -17.35
N TYR A 76 10.08 -3.84 -18.55
CA TYR A 76 8.68 -3.47 -18.79
C TYR A 76 7.79 -4.72 -18.89
N VAL A 77 6.65 -4.67 -18.24
CA VAL A 77 5.61 -5.70 -18.28
C VAL A 77 4.25 -5.04 -18.43
N HIS A 78 3.43 -5.51 -19.36
CA HIS A 78 2.06 -5.04 -19.53
C HIS A 78 1.07 -5.99 -18.86
N GLU A 79 0.19 -5.46 -17.99
CA GLU A 79 -0.94 -6.16 -17.38
C GLU A 79 -2.24 -5.42 -17.73
N PRO A 80 -2.97 -5.84 -18.78
CA PRO A 80 -4.13 -5.10 -19.30
C PRO A 80 -5.37 -5.19 -18.40
N ARG A 81 -5.43 -6.15 -17.46
CA ARG A 81 -6.53 -6.25 -16.50
C ARG A 81 -6.39 -5.16 -15.46
N ALA A 82 -7.26 -4.15 -15.53
CA ALA A 82 -7.21 -3.01 -14.64
C ALA A 82 -7.36 -3.44 -13.17
N GLY A 83 -6.53 -2.83 -12.30
CA GLY A 83 -6.56 -3.01 -10.85
C GLY A 83 -5.20 -3.32 -10.25
N VAL A 84 -4.87 -2.62 -9.18
CA VAL A 84 -3.55 -2.68 -8.53
C VAL A 84 -3.18 -4.09 -8.05
N ALA A 85 -4.17 -4.90 -7.63
CA ALA A 85 -3.93 -6.30 -7.26
C ALA A 85 -3.46 -7.13 -8.46
N HIS A 86 -4.01 -6.93 -9.67
CA HIS A 86 -3.52 -7.58 -10.88
C HIS A 86 -2.09 -7.17 -11.21
N ALA A 87 -1.79 -5.87 -11.13
CA ALA A 87 -0.45 -5.36 -11.41
C ALA A 87 0.58 -5.91 -10.42
N ARG A 88 0.29 -5.89 -9.11
CA ARG A 88 1.20 -6.43 -8.08
C ARG A 88 1.41 -7.92 -8.23
N ASN A 89 0.36 -8.71 -8.45
CA ASN A 89 0.47 -10.15 -8.70
C ASN A 89 1.30 -10.44 -9.96
N ARG A 90 1.09 -9.66 -11.03
CA ARG A 90 1.92 -9.79 -12.24
C ARG A 90 3.38 -9.47 -11.95
N GLY A 91 3.66 -8.40 -11.19
CA GLY A 91 5.03 -8.06 -10.78
C GLY A 91 5.68 -9.17 -9.96
N VAL A 92 4.97 -9.77 -8.99
CA VAL A 92 5.47 -10.91 -8.20
C VAL A 92 5.78 -12.12 -9.08
N ALA A 93 4.93 -12.42 -10.06
CA ALA A 93 5.14 -13.53 -10.99
C ALA A 93 6.36 -13.33 -11.90
N GLU A 94 6.67 -12.08 -12.24
CA GLU A 94 7.81 -11.71 -13.07
C GLU A 94 9.11 -11.52 -12.28
N ALA A 95 9.03 -11.28 -10.97
CA ALA A 95 10.18 -11.03 -10.12
C ALA A 95 11.12 -12.24 -10.06
N ARG A 96 12.43 -11.99 -10.20
CA ARG A 96 13.48 -13.00 -10.16
C ARG A 96 14.22 -13.03 -8.82
N GLY A 97 14.10 -11.95 -8.05
CA GLY A 97 14.77 -11.77 -6.77
C GLY A 97 14.30 -12.72 -5.68
N THR A 98 15.14 -12.93 -4.68
CA THR A 98 14.79 -13.61 -3.43
C THR A 98 13.85 -12.76 -2.57
N HIS A 99 13.94 -11.44 -2.73
CA HIS A 99 13.08 -10.46 -2.08
C HIS A 99 12.44 -9.53 -3.10
N VAL A 100 11.21 -9.14 -2.82
CA VAL A 100 10.41 -8.23 -3.63
C VAL A 100 10.19 -6.96 -2.83
N ILE A 101 10.49 -5.81 -3.43
CA ILE A 101 10.18 -4.48 -2.90
C ILE A 101 9.07 -3.90 -3.74
N PHE A 102 7.96 -3.50 -3.11
CA PHE A 102 6.92 -2.72 -3.76
C PHE A 102 7.20 -1.23 -3.57
N LEU A 103 7.14 -0.50 -4.67
CA LEU A 103 7.31 0.95 -4.72
C LEU A 103 6.21 1.52 -5.60
N ASP A 104 5.40 2.44 -5.09
CA ASP A 104 4.34 3.06 -5.89
C ASP A 104 4.94 4.09 -6.86
N ASP A 105 4.29 4.33 -8.00
CA ASP A 105 4.80 5.18 -9.08
C ASP A 105 4.92 6.67 -8.73
N ASP A 106 4.26 7.11 -7.64
CA ASP A 106 4.34 8.46 -7.07
C ASP A 106 5.25 8.54 -5.81
N GLU A 107 6.05 7.51 -5.53
CA GLU A 107 7.01 7.48 -4.41
C GLU A 107 8.46 7.67 -4.92
N LEU A 108 9.17 8.65 -4.40
CA LEU A 108 10.59 8.89 -4.69
C LEU A 108 11.47 8.37 -3.55
N PRO A 109 12.32 7.33 -3.80
CA PRO A 109 13.24 6.81 -2.79
C PRO A 109 14.27 7.86 -2.35
N ALA A 110 14.40 8.07 -1.04
CA ALA A 110 15.48 8.86 -0.46
C ALA A 110 16.83 8.14 -0.56
N PRO A 111 17.97 8.84 -0.50
CA PRO A 111 19.29 8.20 -0.45
C PRO A 111 19.39 7.16 0.67
N GLY A 112 19.93 5.97 0.36
CA GLY A 112 20.04 4.86 1.31
C GLY A 112 18.80 3.96 1.43
N TRP A 113 17.70 4.28 0.76
CA TRP A 113 16.47 3.50 0.78
C TRP A 113 16.67 2.02 0.41
N LEU A 114 17.37 1.76 -0.70
CA LEU A 114 17.60 0.40 -1.18
C LEU A 114 18.57 -0.37 -0.26
N ALA A 115 19.61 0.31 0.26
CA ALA A 115 20.55 -0.26 1.21
C ALA A 115 19.87 -0.64 2.54
N ALA A 116 18.89 0.14 3.00
CA ALA A 116 18.11 -0.16 4.20
C ALA A 116 17.32 -1.47 4.03
N PHE A 117 16.59 -1.65 2.92
CA PHE A 117 15.90 -2.91 2.64
C PHE A 117 16.86 -4.08 2.42
N ALA A 118 17.98 -3.88 1.73
CA ALA A 118 19.01 -4.91 1.58
C ALA A 118 19.55 -5.37 2.96
N THR A 119 19.77 -4.43 3.86
CA THR A 119 20.21 -4.74 5.24
C THR A 119 19.15 -5.53 6.00
N ALA A 120 17.88 -5.11 5.93
CA ALA A 120 16.78 -5.85 6.56
C ALA A 120 16.66 -7.28 6.00
N ALA A 121 16.80 -7.45 4.67
CA ALA A 121 16.78 -8.77 4.03
C ALA A 121 17.94 -9.66 4.51
N ARG A 122 19.18 -9.12 4.61
CA ARG A 122 20.34 -9.86 5.15
C ARG A 122 20.15 -10.27 6.61
N GLN A 123 19.42 -9.48 7.37
CA GLN A 123 19.03 -9.79 8.75
C GLN A 123 17.89 -10.79 8.86
N GLY A 124 17.39 -11.32 7.74
CA GLY A 124 16.34 -12.33 7.69
C GLY A 124 14.91 -11.77 7.81
N ALA A 125 14.72 -10.47 7.57
CA ALA A 125 13.37 -9.89 7.57
C ALA A 125 12.49 -10.53 6.48
N ARG A 126 11.40 -11.16 6.88
CA ARG A 126 10.42 -11.79 5.98
C ARG A 126 9.44 -10.79 5.38
N ALA A 127 9.15 -9.71 6.11
CA ALA A 127 8.39 -8.55 5.66
C ALA A 127 8.93 -7.31 6.38
N ALA A 128 9.22 -6.24 5.63
CA ALA A 128 9.69 -4.97 6.18
C ALA A 128 8.92 -3.80 5.53
N PHE A 129 8.70 -2.75 6.32
CA PHE A 129 7.92 -1.58 5.90
C PHE A 129 8.73 -0.31 6.13
N GLY A 130 8.92 0.47 5.07
CA GLY A 130 9.65 1.73 5.10
C GLY A 130 8.78 2.91 5.50
N ALA A 131 9.43 4.02 5.84
CA ALA A 131 8.75 5.28 6.11
C ALA A 131 8.25 5.96 4.82
N VAL A 132 7.16 6.71 4.92
CA VAL A 132 6.62 7.53 3.82
C VAL A 132 6.42 8.95 4.34
N GLU A 133 6.91 9.92 3.59
CA GLU A 133 6.69 11.34 3.85
C GLU A 133 6.05 12.02 2.64
N PRO A 134 4.99 12.82 2.84
CA PRO A 134 4.36 13.51 1.72
C PRO A 134 5.23 14.66 1.19
N GLN A 135 5.36 14.73 -0.11
CA GLN A 135 5.89 15.87 -0.85
C GLN A 135 4.74 16.53 -1.62
N PHE A 136 4.17 17.58 -1.04
CA PHE A 136 3.05 18.29 -1.66
C PHE A 136 3.54 19.16 -2.82
N GLU A 137 2.97 18.98 -4.02
CA GLU A 137 3.27 19.87 -5.17
C GLU A 137 2.79 21.31 -4.94
N THR A 138 1.79 21.48 -4.07
CA THR A 138 1.31 22.80 -3.63
C THR A 138 1.12 22.79 -2.12
N PRO A 139 1.47 23.89 -1.40
CA PRO A 139 1.28 23.96 0.05
C PRO A 139 -0.17 23.67 0.44
N PRO A 140 -0.43 22.74 1.36
CA PRO A 140 -1.77 22.45 1.83
C PRO A 140 -2.39 23.63 2.58
N PRO A 141 -3.72 23.85 2.46
CA PRO A 141 -4.42 24.76 3.36
C PRO A 141 -4.20 24.37 4.83
N PRO A 142 -4.00 25.33 5.76
CA PRO A 142 -3.72 25.02 7.16
C PRO A 142 -4.72 24.08 7.82
N ALA A 143 -6.01 24.20 7.47
CA ALA A 143 -7.06 23.32 7.98
C ALA A 143 -6.95 21.85 7.51
N LEU A 144 -6.27 21.59 6.40
CA LEU A 144 -6.10 20.27 5.81
C LEU A 144 -4.74 19.63 6.13
N LEU A 145 -3.77 20.39 6.62
CA LEU A 145 -2.39 19.93 6.81
C LEU A 145 -2.33 18.66 7.69
N ALA A 146 -2.88 18.68 8.89
CA ALA A 146 -2.85 17.53 9.79
C ALA A 146 -3.65 16.31 9.27
N PRO A 147 -4.85 16.47 8.68
CA PRO A 147 -5.53 15.35 8.01
C PRO A 147 -4.75 14.76 6.83
N LEU A 148 -4.09 15.58 6.01
CA LEU A 148 -3.28 15.14 4.87
C LEU A 148 -2.02 14.42 5.35
N ASP A 149 -1.28 14.99 6.29
CA ASP A 149 -0.12 14.33 6.88
C ASP A 149 -0.47 12.94 7.41
N ARG A 150 -1.58 12.82 8.12
CA ARG A 150 -2.05 11.52 8.64
C ARG A 150 -2.38 10.48 7.55
N ILE A 151 -2.77 10.90 6.36
CA ILE A 151 -3.16 10.00 5.26
C ILE A 151 -1.95 9.61 4.42
N PHE A 152 -1.04 10.56 4.18
CA PHE A 152 0.10 10.39 3.29
C PHE A 152 1.41 10.08 4.01
N SER A 153 1.45 10.19 5.35
CA SER A 153 2.64 9.80 6.11
C SER A 153 2.51 8.39 6.68
N ARG A 154 3.61 7.65 6.63
CA ARG A 154 3.80 6.44 7.43
C ARG A 154 5.00 6.64 8.33
N ARG A 155 4.75 7.16 9.53
CA ARG A 155 5.71 7.30 10.62
C ARG A 155 5.15 6.55 11.82
N LEU A 156 5.75 5.40 12.14
CA LEU A 156 5.27 4.57 13.24
C LEU A 156 6.01 4.91 14.53
N PRO A 157 5.33 4.86 15.69
CA PRO A 157 5.96 5.05 17.00
C PRO A 157 6.71 3.76 17.43
N ALA A 158 7.66 3.32 16.60
CA ALA A 158 8.42 2.09 16.79
C ALA A 158 9.89 2.34 16.44
N ARG A 159 10.79 1.59 17.09
CA ARG A 159 12.23 1.62 16.76
C ARG A 159 12.48 0.87 15.45
N ALA A 160 13.56 1.20 14.76
CA ALA A 160 14.07 0.40 13.65
C ALA A 160 14.24 -1.06 14.08
N GLY A 161 13.85 -1.99 13.20
CA GLY A 161 13.91 -3.43 13.47
C GLY A 161 12.80 -3.97 14.39
N ALA A 162 11.94 -3.11 14.95
CA ALA A 162 10.85 -3.58 15.82
C ALA A 162 9.73 -4.25 15.00
N GLU A 163 9.08 -5.24 15.62
CA GLU A 163 7.86 -5.84 15.07
C GLU A 163 6.67 -4.90 15.22
N VAL A 164 5.91 -4.72 14.13
CA VAL A 164 4.81 -3.72 14.04
C VAL A 164 3.47 -4.32 13.63
N GLN A 165 3.25 -5.62 13.84
CA GLN A 165 1.98 -6.30 13.51
C GLN A 165 0.77 -5.64 14.19
N SER A 166 0.91 -5.15 15.42
CA SER A 166 -0.15 -4.41 16.12
C SER A 166 -0.53 -3.10 15.44
N LEU A 167 0.37 -2.55 14.60
CA LEU A 167 0.19 -1.33 13.83
C LEU A 167 -0.15 -1.59 12.36
N ARG A 168 -0.47 -2.84 11.98
CA ARG A 168 -0.74 -3.21 10.57
C ARG A 168 -1.81 -2.37 9.87
N ALA A 169 -2.70 -1.74 10.63
CA ALA A 169 -3.71 -0.84 10.07
C ALA A 169 -3.13 0.46 9.47
N TYR A 170 -1.87 0.74 9.74
CA TYR A 170 -1.11 1.89 9.21
C TYR A 170 -0.09 1.49 8.15
N LEU A 171 0.01 0.19 7.85
CA LEU A 171 0.90 -0.32 6.82
C LEU A 171 0.21 -0.25 5.45
N GLY A 172 1.01 -0.08 4.41
CA GLY A 172 0.60 -0.14 3.01
C GLY A 172 1.65 -0.90 2.22
N SER A 173 1.27 -1.45 1.07
CA SER A 173 2.20 -2.18 0.20
C SER A 173 3.18 -1.27 -0.52
N GLY A 174 2.84 -0.03 -0.84
CA GLY A 174 3.83 0.95 -1.29
C GLY A 174 4.94 1.07 -0.24
N ASN A 175 6.19 1.15 -0.69
CA ASN A 175 7.38 1.18 0.18
C ASN A 175 7.43 0.04 1.21
N SER A 176 7.35 -1.20 0.74
CA SER A 176 7.47 -2.40 1.57
C SER A 176 8.29 -3.50 0.88
N MET A 177 8.94 -4.35 1.66
CA MET A 177 9.74 -5.48 1.19
C MET A 177 9.20 -6.79 1.76
N PHE A 178 9.21 -7.84 0.95
CA PHE A 178 8.84 -9.19 1.35
C PHE A 178 9.84 -10.20 0.80
N ALA A 179 10.23 -11.20 1.60
CA ALA A 179 10.82 -12.39 1.04
C ALA A 179 9.81 -13.04 0.07
N ARG A 180 10.25 -13.45 -1.11
CA ARG A 180 9.36 -14.04 -2.12
C ARG A 180 8.68 -15.33 -1.60
N ALA A 181 9.39 -16.11 -0.78
CA ALA A 181 8.81 -17.26 -0.09
C ALA A 181 7.66 -16.85 0.87
N THR A 182 7.71 -15.66 1.46
CA THR A 182 6.62 -15.14 2.30
C THR A 182 5.39 -14.80 1.47
N LEU A 183 5.54 -14.17 0.29
CA LEU A 183 4.41 -13.91 -0.60
C LEU A 183 3.78 -15.20 -1.13
N ALA A 184 4.58 -16.25 -1.33
CA ALA A 184 4.11 -17.57 -1.78
C ALA A 184 3.26 -18.34 -0.73
N LEU A 185 3.19 -17.88 0.53
CA LEU A 185 2.28 -18.44 1.53
C LEU A 185 0.81 -18.12 1.23
N VAL A 186 0.55 -17.16 0.37
CA VAL A 186 -0.79 -16.71 -0.03
C VAL A 186 -0.85 -16.69 -1.55
N ASP A 187 -1.76 -17.44 -2.15
CA ASP A 187 -1.89 -17.58 -3.62
C ASP A 187 -3.31 -17.23 -4.09
N PRO A 188 -3.51 -16.17 -4.88
CA PRO A 188 -2.53 -15.13 -5.20
C PRO A 188 -2.24 -14.21 -3.98
N PRO A 189 -1.05 -13.59 -3.89
CA PRO A 189 -0.70 -12.71 -2.76
C PRO A 189 -1.68 -11.56 -2.57
N PHE A 190 -2.11 -10.94 -3.64
CA PHE A 190 -3.11 -9.87 -3.62
C PHE A 190 -4.44 -10.38 -4.19
N ASP A 191 -5.47 -10.47 -3.36
CA ASP A 191 -6.80 -10.89 -3.79
C ASP A 191 -7.41 -9.84 -4.74
N THR A 192 -7.61 -10.27 -5.99
CA THR A 192 -8.13 -9.40 -7.07
C THR A 192 -9.56 -8.93 -6.84
N SER A 193 -10.30 -9.56 -5.95
CA SER A 193 -11.61 -9.08 -5.53
C SER A 193 -11.55 -7.76 -4.75
N PHE A 194 -10.36 -7.35 -4.27
CA PHE A 194 -10.09 -6.06 -3.62
C PHE A 194 -9.47 -5.01 -4.57
N ASN A 195 -9.61 -5.14 -5.90
CA ASN A 195 -9.04 -4.21 -6.88
C ASN A 195 -9.39 -2.72 -6.67
N ALA A 196 -10.47 -2.43 -5.94
CA ALA A 196 -10.82 -1.07 -5.54
C ALA A 196 -10.08 -0.59 -4.27
N GLY A 197 -9.06 -1.30 -3.82
CA GLY A 197 -8.23 -1.05 -2.64
C GLY A 197 -8.56 -1.94 -1.44
N GLY A 198 -7.54 -2.24 -0.66
CA GLY A 198 -7.58 -3.11 0.52
C GLY A 198 -6.99 -4.50 0.29
N GLU A 199 -6.45 -4.76 -0.89
CA GLU A 199 -5.71 -5.97 -1.24
C GLU A 199 -4.47 -6.16 -0.35
N ASP A 200 -3.81 -5.06 0.02
CA ASP A 200 -2.68 -5.02 0.94
C ASP A 200 -3.12 -5.34 2.39
N VAL A 201 -4.17 -4.69 2.88
CA VAL A 201 -4.72 -4.96 4.23
C VAL A 201 -5.16 -6.42 4.34
N TRP A 202 -5.72 -6.97 3.28
CA TRP A 202 -6.11 -8.39 3.23
C TRP A 202 -4.87 -9.29 3.29
N LEU A 203 -3.84 -9.03 2.47
CA LEU A 203 -2.58 -9.79 2.48
C LEU A 203 -1.93 -9.76 3.86
N PHE A 204 -1.75 -8.58 4.47
CA PHE A 204 -1.10 -8.45 5.78
C PHE A 204 -1.86 -9.21 6.86
N ARG A 205 -3.19 -9.23 6.75
CA ARG A 205 -4.02 -10.03 7.65
C ARG A 205 -3.79 -11.53 7.47
N GLN A 206 -3.70 -12.04 6.21
CA GLN A 206 -3.39 -13.45 5.96
C GLN A 206 -2.01 -13.81 6.53
N LEU A 207 -1.01 -12.99 6.26
CA LEU A 207 0.36 -13.20 6.73
C LEU A 207 0.47 -13.19 8.27
N ASP A 208 -0.25 -12.29 8.95
CA ASP A 208 -0.25 -12.22 10.41
C ASP A 208 -1.14 -13.30 11.05
N ASP A 209 -2.43 -13.35 10.66
CA ASP A 209 -3.40 -14.20 11.35
C ASP A 209 -3.11 -15.70 11.13
N ARG A 210 -2.70 -16.11 9.90
CA ARG A 210 -2.50 -17.52 9.54
C ARG A 210 -1.05 -17.99 9.61
N HIS A 211 -0.11 -17.13 9.24
CA HIS A 211 1.28 -17.52 9.05
C HIS A 211 2.24 -16.92 10.08
N LYS A 212 1.75 -16.03 10.96
CA LYS A 212 2.55 -15.40 12.03
C LYS A 212 3.85 -14.80 11.50
N VAL A 213 3.78 -14.14 10.33
CA VAL A 213 4.94 -13.50 9.71
C VAL A 213 5.28 -12.22 10.48
N PRO A 214 6.50 -12.08 11.02
CA PRO A 214 6.94 -10.83 11.62
C PRO A 214 6.95 -9.70 10.59
N MET A 215 6.36 -8.56 10.92
CA MET A 215 6.34 -7.33 10.13
C MET A 215 7.29 -6.33 10.76
N ILE A 216 8.40 -6.06 10.10
CA ILE A 216 9.50 -5.28 10.67
C ILE A 216 9.43 -3.82 10.22
N TRP A 217 9.62 -2.89 11.15
CA TRP A 217 9.73 -1.48 10.85
C TRP A 217 11.14 -1.11 10.37
N CYS A 218 11.25 -0.50 9.20
CA CYS A 218 12.50 -0.08 8.57
C CYS A 218 12.42 1.41 8.18
N PRO A 219 12.49 2.34 9.15
CA PRO A 219 12.30 3.78 8.89
C PRO A 219 13.37 4.39 7.99
N GLU A 220 14.54 3.79 7.91
CA GLU A 220 15.64 4.22 7.03
C GLU A 220 15.29 4.00 5.54
N ALA A 221 14.40 3.07 5.23
CA ALA A 221 13.85 2.90 3.89
C ALA A 221 12.78 3.97 3.64
N LEU A 222 13.19 5.25 3.57
CA LEU A 222 12.31 6.39 3.39
C LEU A 222 11.99 6.64 1.91
N VAL A 223 10.72 6.95 1.63
CA VAL A 223 10.28 7.51 0.34
C VAL A 223 9.51 8.81 0.55
N HIS A 224 9.54 9.67 -0.46
CA HIS A 224 8.71 10.87 -0.55
C HIS A 224 7.57 10.63 -1.53
N GLU A 225 6.31 10.58 -1.03
CA GLU A 225 5.12 10.45 -1.88
C GLU A 225 4.75 11.80 -2.49
N ILE A 226 4.73 11.88 -3.82
CA ILE A 226 4.32 13.09 -4.55
C ILE A 226 2.80 13.23 -4.45
N VAL A 227 2.34 14.30 -3.80
CA VAL A 227 0.92 14.56 -3.59
C VAL A 227 0.45 15.71 -4.48
N PRO A 228 -0.26 15.40 -5.59
CA PRO A 228 -0.73 16.42 -6.52
C PRO A 228 -1.88 17.26 -5.95
N PRO A 229 -2.10 18.50 -6.46
CA PRO A 229 -3.11 19.43 -5.95
C PRO A 229 -4.53 18.84 -5.86
N ARG A 230 -4.91 17.97 -6.80
CA ARG A 230 -6.21 17.29 -6.80
C ARG A 230 -6.45 16.41 -5.57
N ARG A 231 -5.38 15.94 -4.89
CA ARG A 231 -5.46 15.17 -3.64
C ARG A 231 -5.40 16.06 -2.39
N VAL A 232 -5.05 17.35 -2.52
CA VAL A 232 -4.93 18.32 -1.43
C VAL A 232 -6.26 19.06 -1.23
N THR A 233 -7.38 18.35 -1.22
CA THR A 233 -8.72 18.93 -1.15
C THR A 233 -9.61 18.24 -0.12
N LEU A 234 -10.55 19.00 0.47
CA LEU A 234 -11.51 18.42 1.41
C LEU A 234 -12.43 17.36 0.77
N PRO A 235 -12.92 17.51 -0.48
CA PRO A 235 -13.65 16.45 -1.18
C PRO A 235 -12.86 15.14 -1.29
N PHE A 236 -11.57 15.20 -1.67
CA PHE A 236 -10.71 14.03 -1.71
C PHE A 236 -10.59 13.36 -0.34
N LEU A 237 -10.31 14.12 0.72
CA LEU A 237 -10.20 13.62 2.09
C LEU A 237 -11.49 12.95 2.56
N ARG A 238 -12.67 13.54 2.27
CA ARG A 238 -13.97 12.95 2.58
C ARG A 238 -14.16 11.62 1.86
N GLN A 239 -13.88 11.57 0.56
CA GLN A 239 -14.00 10.33 -0.22
C GLN A 239 -13.05 9.25 0.33
N ARG A 240 -11.80 9.59 0.63
CA ARG A 240 -10.82 8.67 1.21
C ARG A 240 -11.28 8.13 2.55
N ARG A 241 -11.69 9.00 3.49
CA ARG A 241 -12.17 8.61 4.81
C ARG A 241 -13.44 7.75 4.76
N PHE A 242 -14.35 8.06 3.84
CA PHE A 242 -15.52 7.22 3.58
C PHE A 242 -15.12 5.81 3.11
N SER A 243 -14.21 5.73 2.14
CA SER A 243 -13.69 4.47 1.61
C SER A 243 -12.95 3.66 2.68
N ASP A 244 -12.13 4.30 3.54
CA ASP A 244 -11.45 3.65 4.66
C ASP A 244 -12.45 3.03 5.65
N GLY A 245 -13.56 3.75 5.94
CA GLY A 245 -14.65 3.25 6.75
C GLY A 245 -15.31 2.00 6.15
N GLN A 246 -15.59 2.03 4.85
CA GLN A 246 -16.14 0.87 4.14
C GLN A 246 -15.20 -0.33 4.17
N LEU A 247 -13.90 -0.09 3.91
CA LEU A 247 -12.89 -1.11 3.88
C LEU A 247 -12.76 -1.85 5.22
N ARG A 248 -12.86 -1.13 6.33
CA ARG A 248 -12.80 -1.74 7.67
C ARG A 248 -13.84 -2.86 7.83
N CYS A 249 -15.08 -2.63 7.46
CA CYS A 249 -16.14 -3.64 7.55
C CYS A 249 -16.00 -4.71 6.47
N LEU A 250 -15.58 -4.34 5.26
CA LEU A 250 -15.40 -5.26 4.14
C LEU A 250 -14.36 -6.34 4.47
N VAL A 251 -13.18 -5.95 4.98
CA VAL A 251 -12.12 -6.90 5.37
C VAL A 251 -12.57 -7.81 6.52
N GLU A 252 -13.34 -7.29 7.49
CA GLU A 252 -13.89 -8.13 8.55
C GLU A 252 -14.91 -9.13 8.01
N SER A 253 -15.72 -8.74 7.04
CA SER A 253 -16.75 -9.60 6.45
C SER A 253 -16.18 -10.77 5.63
N ASP A 254 -14.97 -10.64 5.13
CA ASP A 254 -14.31 -11.62 4.27
C ASP A 254 -13.99 -12.94 5.01
N ALA A 255 -13.74 -12.85 6.32
CA ALA A 255 -13.49 -14.03 7.14
C ALA A 255 -14.69 -14.99 7.27
N GLY A 256 -15.91 -14.55 6.93
CA GLY A 256 -17.13 -15.34 6.98
C GLY A 256 -17.59 -15.73 8.40
N GLY A 257 -18.79 -16.32 8.49
CA GLY A 257 -19.35 -16.87 9.72
C GLY A 257 -19.83 -15.85 10.77
N LEU A 258 -20.39 -16.34 11.89
CA LEU A 258 -21.01 -15.52 12.93
C LEU A 258 -20.03 -14.57 13.63
N ARG A 259 -18.77 -14.98 13.81
CA ARG A 259 -17.73 -14.11 14.43
C ARG A 259 -17.40 -12.90 13.54
N ALA A 260 -17.33 -13.08 12.23
CA ALA A 260 -17.13 -11.99 11.28
C ALA A 260 -18.34 -11.05 11.29
N ALA A 261 -19.56 -11.59 11.26
CA ALA A 261 -20.79 -10.81 11.37
C ALA A 261 -20.83 -9.97 12.65
N GLY A 262 -20.46 -10.56 13.79
CA GLY A 262 -20.37 -9.83 15.06
C GLY A 262 -19.35 -8.68 15.03
N ARG A 263 -18.17 -8.89 14.43
CA ARG A 263 -17.17 -7.82 14.26
C ARG A 263 -17.66 -6.71 13.33
N VAL A 264 -18.33 -7.06 12.24
CA VAL A 264 -18.93 -6.06 11.34
C VAL A 264 -20.01 -5.25 12.08
N ALA A 265 -20.90 -5.90 12.84
CA ALA A 265 -21.92 -5.23 13.64
C ALA A 265 -21.29 -4.26 14.66
N LEU A 266 -20.21 -4.67 15.34
CA LEU A 266 -19.45 -3.80 16.25
C LEU A 266 -18.92 -2.57 15.53
N TRP A 267 -18.28 -2.75 14.34
CA TRP A 267 -17.76 -1.61 13.58
C TRP A 267 -18.86 -0.72 13.04
N MET A 268 -20.05 -1.24 12.72
CA MET A 268 -21.20 -0.43 12.35
C MET A 268 -21.71 0.39 13.55
N ALA A 269 -21.79 -0.19 14.74
CA ALA A 269 -22.14 0.55 15.96
C ALA A 269 -21.14 1.67 16.28
N VAL A 270 -19.82 1.39 16.16
CA VAL A 270 -18.78 2.42 16.25
C VAL A 270 -18.97 3.48 15.18
N GLY A 271 -19.34 3.09 13.95
CA GLY A 271 -19.61 4.02 12.84
C GLY A 271 -20.79 4.94 13.13
N ALA A 272 -21.88 4.43 13.70
CA ALA A 272 -23.04 5.21 14.10
C ALA A 272 -22.67 6.24 15.20
N ALA A 273 -21.96 5.80 16.23
CA ALA A 273 -21.48 6.68 17.29
C ALA A 273 -20.56 7.78 16.73
N GLN A 274 -19.62 7.42 15.85
CA GLN A 274 -18.73 8.39 15.21
C GLN A 274 -19.49 9.41 14.35
N LEU A 275 -20.49 8.97 13.58
CA LEU A 275 -21.29 9.85 12.74
C LEU A 275 -22.02 10.90 13.59
N VAL A 276 -22.67 10.49 14.66
CA VAL A 276 -23.45 11.39 15.54
C VAL A 276 -22.50 12.29 16.33
N LEU A 277 -21.59 11.73 17.12
CA LEU A 277 -20.75 12.50 18.05
C LEU A 277 -19.84 13.48 17.31
N PHE A 278 -19.15 13.01 16.27
CA PHE A 278 -18.26 13.87 15.50
C PHE A 278 -19.00 14.80 14.53
N GLY A 279 -20.22 14.43 14.07
CA GLY A 279 -21.07 15.33 13.31
C GLY A 279 -21.49 16.54 14.16
N LEU A 280 -21.94 16.31 15.41
CA LEU A 280 -22.26 17.37 16.36
C LEU A 280 -21.02 18.20 16.73
N ALA A 281 -19.88 17.54 17.03
CA ALA A 281 -18.63 18.25 17.35
C ALA A 281 -18.15 19.12 16.16
N ALA A 282 -18.32 18.67 14.93
CA ALA A 282 -17.99 19.44 13.74
C ALA A 282 -18.86 20.70 13.62
N ALA A 283 -20.17 20.59 13.87
CA ALA A 283 -21.09 21.71 13.83
C ALA A 283 -20.76 22.76 14.90
N ILE A 284 -20.53 22.31 16.16
CA ILE A 284 -20.19 23.18 17.28
C ILE A 284 -18.85 23.90 17.07
N THR A 285 -17.85 23.21 16.53
CA THR A 285 -16.51 23.79 16.37
C THR A 285 -16.34 24.64 15.11
N ARG A 286 -17.27 24.55 14.15
CA ARG A 286 -17.20 25.29 12.89
C ARG A 286 -17.02 26.81 13.05
N PRO A 287 -17.75 27.52 13.91
CA PRO A 287 -17.57 28.95 14.08
C PRO A 287 -16.31 29.34 14.85
N VAL A 288 -15.66 28.40 15.55
CA VAL A 288 -14.54 28.69 16.47
C VAL A 288 -13.20 28.24 15.88
N SER A 289 -13.16 27.10 15.15
CA SER A 289 -11.92 26.53 14.63
C SER A 289 -12.18 25.66 13.43
N GLU A 290 -11.89 26.16 12.24
CA GLU A 290 -11.99 25.41 11.00
C GLU A 290 -11.17 24.10 11.03
N PRO A 291 -9.88 24.05 11.47
CA PRO A 291 -9.11 22.81 11.50
C PRO A 291 -9.74 21.73 12.39
N ARG A 292 -10.32 22.11 13.55
CA ARG A 292 -11.03 21.17 14.43
C ARG A 292 -12.30 20.66 13.78
N SER A 293 -13.08 21.55 13.17
CA SER A 293 -14.31 21.20 12.46
C SER A 293 -14.04 20.22 11.33
N VAL A 294 -13.03 20.47 10.48
CA VAL A 294 -12.61 19.57 9.39
C VAL A 294 -12.22 18.20 9.95
N ARG A 295 -11.42 18.12 11.01
CA ARG A 295 -11.04 16.85 11.64
C ARG A 295 -12.25 16.04 12.10
N TYR A 296 -13.22 16.68 12.74
CA TYR A 296 -14.45 16.01 13.17
C TYR A 296 -15.34 15.60 12.00
N GLN A 297 -15.48 16.43 10.96
CA GLN A 297 -16.21 16.07 9.74
C GLN A 297 -15.62 14.80 9.10
N LEU A 298 -14.31 14.72 8.97
CA LEU A 298 -13.63 13.55 8.40
C LEU A 298 -13.84 12.29 9.25
N ALA A 299 -13.87 12.42 10.58
CA ALA A 299 -14.18 11.30 11.47
C ALA A 299 -15.63 10.83 11.33
N ALA A 300 -16.60 11.75 11.25
CA ALA A 300 -17.99 11.45 10.98
C ALA A 300 -18.20 10.76 9.64
N VAL A 301 -17.54 11.24 8.58
CA VAL A 301 -17.57 10.64 7.23
C VAL A 301 -17.01 9.21 7.24
N GLY A 302 -15.93 8.94 8.00
CA GLY A 302 -15.42 7.59 8.19
C GLY A 302 -16.44 6.67 8.92
N GLY A 303 -17.22 7.24 9.86
CA GLY A 303 -18.34 6.55 10.49
C GLY A 303 -19.43 6.17 9.50
N ALA A 304 -19.86 7.11 8.64
CA ALA A 304 -20.82 6.86 7.57
C ALA A 304 -20.36 5.76 6.61
N GLY A 305 -19.05 5.73 6.29
CA GLY A 305 -18.46 4.67 5.47
C GLY A 305 -18.66 3.28 6.07
N LYS A 306 -18.48 3.11 7.39
CA LYS A 306 -18.72 1.83 8.08
C LYS A 306 -20.19 1.40 8.00
N LEU A 307 -21.11 2.35 8.11
CA LEU A 307 -22.55 2.08 8.01
C LEU A 307 -22.97 1.66 6.59
N LEU A 308 -22.27 2.13 5.55
CA LEU A 308 -22.61 1.90 4.14
C LEU A 308 -21.60 0.97 3.45
N TRP A 309 -20.93 0.10 4.19
CA TRP A 309 -19.84 -0.75 3.70
C TRP A 309 -20.29 -1.74 2.60
N TRP A 310 -21.53 -2.23 2.64
CA TRP A 310 -22.06 -3.16 1.65
C TRP A 310 -22.11 -2.57 0.24
N ARG A 311 -22.21 -1.24 0.08
CA ARG A 311 -22.14 -0.59 -1.23
C ARG A 311 -20.82 -0.85 -1.96
N ARG A 312 -19.73 -0.96 -1.21
CA ARG A 312 -18.42 -1.33 -1.77
C ARG A 312 -18.38 -2.82 -2.13
N LYS A 313 -19.02 -3.68 -1.34
CA LYS A 313 -19.12 -5.12 -1.62
C LYS A 313 -19.91 -5.39 -2.91
N ALA A 314 -20.93 -4.61 -3.21
CA ALA A 314 -21.68 -4.71 -4.46
C ALA A 314 -20.79 -4.41 -5.67
N ARG A 315 -19.98 -3.34 -5.62
CA ARG A 315 -19.02 -2.98 -6.68
C ARG A 315 -17.87 -3.98 -6.86
N ARG A 316 -17.61 -4.82 -5.87
CA ARG A 316 -16.59 -5.87 -5.93
C ARG A 316 -17.02 -7.06 -6.80
N LYS A 317 -18.32 -7.21 -7.04
CA LYS A 317 -18.90 -8.34 -7.80
C LYS A 317 -19.13 -8.00 -9.27
N GLU A 318 -19.06 -6.73 -9.66
CA GLU A 318 -19.07 -6.23 -11.03
C GLU A 318 -17.66 -6.19 -11.62
#